data_178896163a1b240d7a86025306009822
#
_entry.id   178896163a1b240d7a86025306009822
#
_cell.length_a   1.000
_cell.length_b   1.000
_cell.length_c   1.000
_cell.angle_alpha   90.00
_cell.angle_beta   90.00
_cell.angle_gamma   90.00
#
_symmetry.space_group_name_H-M   'P 1'
#
loop_
_entity.id
_entity.type
_entity.pdbx_description
1 polymer ?
#
loop_
_entity_poly.entity_id
_entity_poly.type
_entity_poly.pdbx_seq_one_letter_code
_entity_poly.pdbx_strand_id
1 'polypeptide(L)'
;ALGADLFDSASYIIYARDGRYMTNNSTKRVDELSYFPCACPVCSKYSPRELLELPKDQFIKELALHNLHKISEELRRVKQAIVEGRLWEYIEERKNSHPSLREAFEVLKKYIDLLMKYTPKSKTPTHSLLISDYESRNNPKVLHFKHSIEEFIWKPIDKVILLPAIEKPYGKSAIIKNIPMEIASKTNIDDLYFYHPILGIFPALVSNTYPLFQHEEPEIMQYPQSMCMELLREVVRFIDRTKPKEVILLALEEIEWSRCLGEMLSHRRLHVHWIRGFRASLQ
;
A
#
# COMPACT_ATOMS: atom_id res chain seq x y z
N ALA A 1 -11.41 -7.38 -8.91
CA ALA A 1 -10.47 -7.96 -7.95
C ALA A 1 -10.86 -9.41 -7.56
N LEU A 2 -12.15 -9.70 -7.38
CA LEU A 2 -12.64 -11.04 -6.99
C LEU A 2 -12.95 -11.96 -8.18
N GLY A 3 -12.48 -11.64 -9.40
CA GLY A 3 -12.63 -12.50 -10.58
C GLY A 3 -13.88 -12.26 -11.44
N ALA A 4 -14.61 -11.17 -11.21
CA ALA A 4 -15.70 -10.79 -12.11
C ALA A 4 -15.13 -10.08 -13.35
N ASP A 5 -15.40 -10.62 -14.53
CA ASP A 5 -14.88 -10.12 -15.81
C ASP A 5 -15.89 -9.25 -16.57
N LEU A 6 -17.18 -9.47 -16.34
CA LEU A 6 -18.25 -8.78 -17.02
C LEU A 6 -19.24 -8.17 -15.99
N PHE A 7 -19.73 -6.99 -16.31
CA PHE A 7 -20.73 -6.28 -15.53
C PHE A 7 -21.82 -5.77 -16.46
N ASP A 8 -23.06 -5.95 -16.06
CA ASP A 8 -24.19 -5.25 -16.66
C ASP A 8 -24.48 -3.96 -15.89
N SER A 9 -24.81 -2.89 -16.59
CA SER A 9 -25.17 -1.63 -15.95
C SER A 9 -26.21 -0.85 -16.74
N ALA A 10 -27.41 -0.78 -16.19
CA ALA A 10 -28.46 0.18 -16.59
C ALA A 10 -28.41 1.47 -15.74
N SER A 11 -27.45 1.59 -14.82
CA SER A 11 -27.39 2.72 -13.87
C SER A 11 -27.26 4.08 -14.56
N TYR A 12 -26.60 4.16 -15.71
CA TYR A 12 -26.43 5.40 -16.45
C TYR A 12 -27.75 6.06 -16.84
N ILE A 13 -28.73 5.27 -17.28
CA ILE A 13 -30.04 5.77 -17.71
C ILE A 13 -31.01 5.90 -16.54
N ILE A 14 -30.95 4.98 -15.56
CA ILE A 14 -31.80 5.05 -14.35
C ILE A 14 -31.46 6.33 -13.57
N TYR A 15 -30.19 6.61 -13.36
CA TYR A 15 -29.75 7.81 -12.67
C TYR A 15 -30.06 9.09 -13.47
N ALA A 16 -29.95 9.06 -14.80
CA ALA A 16 -30.32 10.19 -15.62
C ALA A 16 -31.79 10.55 -15.50
N ARG A 17 -32.68 9.55 -15.47
CA ARG A 17 -34.15 9.76 -15.26
C ARG A 17 -34.46 10.37 -13.90
N ASP A 18 -33.63 10.09 -12.89
CA ASP A 18 -33.73 10.66 -11.54
C ASP A 18 -32.90 11.96 -11.36
N GLY A 19 -32.37 12.52 -12.45
CA GLY A 19 -31.56 13.76 -12.40
C GLY A 19 -30.22 13.59 -11.70
N ARG A 20 -29.70 12.36 -11.60
CA ARG A 20 -28.43 12.06 -10.94
C ARG A 20 -27.26 12.05 -11.92
N TYR A 21 -26.32 12.90 -11.64
CA TYR A 21 -25.04 13.08 -12.30
C TYR A 21 -23.96 12.20 -11.65
N MET A 22 -23.33 11.33 -12.41
CA MET A 22 -22.21 10.50 -11.91
C MET A 22 -20.93 11.32 -11.87
N THR A 23 -20.26 11.28 -10.74
CA THR A 23 -18.90 11.79 -10.56
C THR A 23 -17.90 10.64 -10.51
N ASN A 24 -16.61 10.90 -10.35
CA ASN A 24 -15.61 9.86 -10.14
C ASN A 24 -15.82 9.12 -8.81
N ASN A 25 -16.42 9.76 -7.81
CA ASN A 25 -16.47 9.27 -6.44
C ASN A 25 -17.89 9.01 -5.92
N SER A 26 -18.90 9.57 -6.56
CA SER A 26 -20.29 9.51 -6.06
C SER A 26 -21.29 9.87 -7.17
N THR A 27 -22.56 10.00 -6.81
CA THR A 27 -23.59 10.65 -7.63
C THR A 27 -24.08 11.91 -6.92
N LYS A 28 -24.41 12.94 -7.68
CA LYS A 28 -25.01 14.20 -7.21
C LYS A 28 -26.25 14.51 -8.02
N ARG A 29 -27.16 15.28 -7.50
CA ARG A 29 -28.25 15.82 -8.31
C ARG A 29 -27.72 16.97 -9.16
N VAL A 30 -28.21 17.08 -10.39
CA VAL A 30 -27.77 18.16 -11.31
C VAL A 30 -28.11 19.54 -10.74
N ASP A 31 -29.27 19.67 -10.06
CA ASP A 31 -29.74 20.91 -9.44
C ASP A 31 -28.91 21.37 -8.22
N GLU A 32 -28.07 20.50 -7.67
CA GLU A 32 -27.13 20.80 -6.59
C GLU A 32 -25.76 21.26 -7.10
N LEU A 33 -25.51 21.18 -8.43
CA LEU A 33 -24.21 21.48 -9.00
C LEU A 33 -24.14 22.92 -9.52
N SER A 34 -23.11 23.64 -9.08
CA SER A 34 -22.73 24.95 -9.66
C SER A 34 -21.86 24.80 -10.90
N TYR A 35 -21.04 23.72 -10.93
CA TYR A 35 -20.13 23.41 -12.04
C TYR A 35 -20.07 21.92 -12.30
N PHE A 36 -19.84 21.52 -13.55
CA PHE A 36 -19.55 20.13 -13.88
C PHE A 36 -18.06 19.82 -13.71
N PRO A 37 -17.66 18.93 -12.78
CA PRO A 37 -16.26 18.51 -12.61
C PRO A 37 -15.88 17.45 -13.66
N CYS A 38 -16.18 17.65 -14.92
CA CYS A 38 -15.97 16.71 -16.02
C CYS A 38 -15.81 17.45 -17.34
N ALA A 39 -14.95 16.94 -18.22
CA ALA A 39 -14.69 17.48 -19.55
C ALA A 39 -15.24 16.59 -20.68
N CYS A 40 -16.28 15.76 -20.41
CA CYS A 40 -16.92 14.99 -21.47
C CYS A 40 -17.70 15.91 -22.43
N PRO A 41 -18.08 15.44 -23.62
CA PRO A 41 -18.78 16.25 -24.62
C PRO A 41 -20.03 16.97 -24.11
N VAL A 42 -20.77 16.36 -23.15
CA VAL A 42 -21.95 16.97 -22.54
C VAL A 42 -21.56 18.13 -21.62
N CYS A 43 -20.60 17.90 -20.70
CA CYS A 43 -20.16 18.89 -19.73
C CYS A 43 -19.36 20.04 -20.35
N SER A 44 -18.76 19.83 -21.51
CA SER A 44 -18.11 20.88 -22.29
C SER A 44 -19.10 21.72 -23.07
N LYS A 45 -20.31 21.21 -23.30
CA LYS A 45 -21.36 21.89 -24.09
C LYS A 45 -22.33 22.68 -23.22
N TYR A 46 -22.64 22.16 -22.02
CA TYR A 46 -23.64 22.72 -21.12
C TYR A 46 -23.06 23.03 -19.75
N SER A 47 -23.53 24.09 -19.12
CA SER A 47 -23.46 24.27 -17.68
C SER A 47 -24.59 23.46 -16.99
N PRO A 48 -24.53 23.26 -15.66
CA PRO A 48 -25.64 22.59 -14.93
C PRO A 48 -27.01 23.26 -15.17
N ARG A 49 -27.03 24.58 -15.19
CA ARG A 49 -28.24 25.37 -15.41
C ARG A 49 -28.79 25.17 -16.83
N GLU A 50 -27.96 25.29 -17.84
CA GLU A 50 -28.36 25.10 -19.24
C GLU A 50 -28.86 23.65 -19.48
N LEU A 51 -28.24 22.65 -18.83
CA LEU A 51 -28.70 21.28 -18.91
C LEU A 51 -30.10 21.11 -18.31
N LEU A 52 -30.39 21.75 -17.15
CA LEU A 52 -31.70 21.72 -16.50
C LEU A 52 -32.80 22.43 -17.29
N GLU A 53 -32.44 23.43 -18.12
CA GLU A 53 -33.38 24.17 -18.98
C GLU A 53 -33.79 23.37 -20.24
N LEU A 54 -33.14 22.24 -20.53
CA LEU A 54 -33.50 21.41 -21.68
C LEU A 54 -34.87 20.73 -21.51
N PRO A 55 -35.57 20.44 -22.61
CA PRO A 55 -36.74 19.56 -22.57
C PRO A 55 -36.40 18.21 -21.90
N LYS A 56 -37.33 17.68 -21.12
CA LYS A 56 -37.14 16.50 -20.26
C LYS A 56 -36.44 15.33 -20.97
N ASP A 57 -36.85 14.98 -22.16
CA ASP A 57 -36.28 13.85 -22.91
C ASP A 57 -34.86 14.14 -23.35
N GLN A 58 -34.56 15.39 -23.73
CA GLN A 58 -33.20 15.82 -24.09
C GLN A 58 -32.32 15.88 -22.86
N PHE A 59 -32.81 16.42 -21.74
CA PHE A 59 -32.10 16.39 -20.46
C PHE A 59 -31.70 14.95 -20.07
N ILE A 60 -32.64 14.01 -20.09
CA ILE A 60 -32.36 12.60 -19.76
C ILE A 60 -31.33 12.01 -20.71
N LYS A 61 -31.45 12.27 -22.01
CA LYS A 61 -30.49 11.76 -23.02
C LYS A 61 -29.08 12.29 -22.79
N GLU A 62 -28.93 13.58 -22.62
CA GLU A 62 -27.61 14.20 -22.41
C GLU A 62 -26.99 13.75 -21.08
N LEU A 63 -27.78 13.72 -19.99
CA LEU A 63 -27.30 13.25 -18.70
C LEU A 63 -26.94 11.76 -18.72
N ALA A 64 -27.70 10.92 -19.43
CA ALA A 64 -27.39 9.51 -19.63
C ALA A 64 -26.09 9.33 -20.42
N LEU A 65 -25.85 10.15 -21.44
CA LEU A 65 -24.62 10.15 -22.20
C LEU A 65 -23.41 10.52 -21.31
N HIS A 66 -23.54 11.56 -20.47
CA HIS A 66 -22.53 11.89 -19.48
C HIS A 66 -22.23 10.71 -18.56
N ASN A 67 -23.28 10.11 -17.96
CA ASN A 67 -23.14 8.99 -17.05
C ASN A 67 -22.46 7.77 -17.71
N LEU A 68 -22.76 7.51 -18.98
CA LEU A 68 -22.12 6.46 -19.76
C LEU A 68 -20.62 6.74 -20.00
N HIS A 69 -20.26 8.01 -20.24
CA HIS A 69 -18.85 8.43 -20.31
C HIS A 69 -18.12 8.16 -19.00
N LYS A 70 -18.76 8.42 -17.84
CA LYS A 70 -18.14 8.16 -16.52
C LYS A 70 -17.92 6.67 -16.27
N ILE A 71 -18.89 5.81 -16.60
CA ILE A 71 -18.73 4.36 -16.51
C ILE A 71 -17.59 3.88 -17.41
N SER A 72 -17.54 4.37 -18.66
CA SER A 72 -16.49 4.00 -19.62
C SER A 72 -15.10 4.45 -19.16
N GLU A 73 -14.98 5.64 -18.58
CA GLU A 73 -13.74 6.16 -18.00
C GLU A 73 -13.26 5.27 -16.86
N GLU A 74 -14.15 4.91 -15.93
CA GLU A 74 -13.81 4.04 -14.80
C GLU A 74 -13.33 2.65 -15.26
N LEU A 75 -14.01 2.05 -16.23
CA LEU A 75 -13.59 0.77 -16.80
C LEU A 75 -12.20 0.84 -17.46
N ARG A 76 -11.88 1.96 -18.13
CA ARG A 76 -10.55 2.16 -18.72
C ARG A 76 -9.48 2.27 -17.64
N ARG A 77 -9.75 2.98 -16.53
CA ARG A 77 -8.84 3.10 -15.38
C ARG A 77 -8.59 1.74 -14.74
N VAL A 78 -9.63 0.95 -14.50
CA VAL A 78 -9.49 -0.42 -13.97
C VAL A 78 -8.67 -1.30 -14.91
N LYS A 79 -8.94 -1.26 -16.22
CA LYS A 79 -8.16 -2.01 -17.21
C LYS A 79 -6.69 -1.61 -17.21
N GLN A 80 -6.39 -0.32 -17.14
CA GLN A 80 -5.03 0.20 -17.06
C GLN A 80 -4.33 -0.26 -15.78
N ALA A 81 -4.99 -0.16 -14.64
CA ALA A 81 -4.47 -0.65 -13.37
C ALA A 81 -4.17 -2.16 -13.39
N ILE A 82 -5.00 -2.96 -14.07
CA ILE A 82 -4.74 -4.39 -14.29
C ILE A 82 -3.50 -4.59 -15.19
N VAL A 83 -3.37 -3.83 -16.27
CA VAL A 83 -2.22 -3.92 -17.19
C VAL A 83 -0.93 -3.57 -16.47
N GLU A 84 -0.93 -2.54 -15.64
CA GLU A 84 0.22 -2.11 -14.83
C GLU A 84 0.50 -3.03 -13.64
N GLY A 85 -0.42 -3.93 -13.30
CA GLY A 85 -0.34 -4.76 -12.11
C GLY A 85 -0.58 -3.97 -10.82
N ARG A 86 -1.29 -2.83 -10.88
CA ARG A 86 -1.58 -1.89 -9.78
C ARG A 86 -3.05 -1.87 -9.37
N LEU A 87 -3.77 -2.96 -9.61
CA LEU A 87 -5.20 -2.99 -9.28
C LEU A 87 -5.46 -2.81 -7.78
N TRP A 88 -4.58 -3.34 -6.91
CA TRP A 88 -4.73 -3.16 -5.48
C TRP A 88 -4.51 -1.70 -5.07
N GLU A 89 -3.46 -1.07 -5.56
CA GLU A 89 -3.16 0.33 -5.33
C GLU A 89 -4.30 1.24 -5.80
N TYR A 90 -4.92 0.91 -6.94
CA TYR A 90 -6.13 1.60 -7.41
C TYR A 90 -7.32 1.43 -6.45
N ILE A 91 -7.52 0.26 -5.87
CA ILE A 91 -8.54 0.02 -4.86
C ILE A 91 -8.25 0.81 -3.58
N GLU A 92 -6.97 0.90 -3.18
CA GLU A 92 -6.55 1.71 -2.03
C GLU A 92 -6.85 3.21 -2.24
N GLU A 93 -6.60 3.73 -3.42
CA GLU A 93 -7.00 5.10 -3.78
C GLU A 93 -8.52 5.28 -3.67
N ARG A 94 -9.28 4.35 -4.22
CA ARG A 94 -10.76 4.41 -4.25
C ARG A 94 -11.42 4.25 -2.89
N LYS A 95 -10.84 3.51 -1.96
CA LYS A 95 -11.41 3.28 -0.61
C LYS A 95 -11.71 4.56 0.15
N ASN A 96 -10.93 5.62 -0.08
CA ASN A 96 -11.06 6.89 0.64
C ASN A 96 -12.06 7.87 0.01
N SER A 97 -12.66 7.52 -1.13
CA SER A 97 -13.55 8.43 -1.85
C SER A 97 -15.00 8.43 -1.33
N HIS A 98 -15.40 7.38 -0.59
CA HIS A 98 -16.74 7.31 0.03
C HIS A 98 -16.73 6.33 1.22
N PRO A 99 -17.49 6.60 2.33
CA PRO A 99 -17.57 5.69 3.49
C PRO A 99 -17.92 4.25 3.13
N SER A 100 -18.91 4.02 2.25
CA SER A 100 -19.30 2.67 1.81
C SER A 100 -18.20 1.94 1.04
N LEU A 101 -17.29 2.66 0.34
CA LEU A 101 -16.13 2.04 -0.31
C LEU A 101 -15.08 1.66 0.72
N ARG A 102 -14.95 2.42 1.82
CA ARG A 102 -14.11 2.03 2.95
C ARG A 102 -14.61 0.75 3.61
N GLU A 103 -15.92 0.63 3.86
CA GLU A 103 -16.53 -0.60 4.37
C GLU A 103 -16.32 -1.78 3.42
N ALA A 104 -16.52 -1.56 2.12
CA ALA A 104 -16.27 -2.59 1.11
C ALA A 104 -14.80 -3.04 1.08
N PHE A 105 -13.85 -2.13 1.30
CA PHE A 105 -12.44 -2.46 1.41
C PHE A 105 -12.15 -3.35 2.64
N GLU A 106 -12.78 -3.07 3.81
CA GLU A 106 -12.67 -3.93 4.99
C GLU A 106 -13.22 -5.35 4.74
N VAL A 107 -14.31 -5.46 3.97
CA VAL A 107 -14.84 -6.76 3.54
C VAL A 107 -13.86 -7.44 2.59
N LEU A 108 -13.27 -6.70 1.63
CA LEU A 108 -12.31 -7.26 0.66
C LEU A 108 -11.09 -7.88 1.34
N LYS A 109 -10.59 -7.28 2.42
CA LYS A 109 -9.46 -7.82 3.20
C LYS A 109 -9.73 -9.21 3.78
N LYS A 110 -10.99 -9.59 4.01
CA LYS A 110 -11.36 -10.95 4.47
C LYS A 110 -11.14 -12.03 3.41
N TYR A 111 -10.99 -11.64 2.15
CA TYR A 111 -10.75 -12.53 1.00
C TYR A 111 -9.30 -12.47 0.51
N ILE A 112 -8.37 -12.10 1.39
CA ILE A 112 -6.98 -11.86 1.00
C ILE A 112 -6.31 -13.10 0.41
N ASP A 113 -6.60 -14.29 0.92
CA ASP A 113 -6.05 -15.55 0.40
C ASP A 113 -6.47 -15.81 -1.04
N LEU A 114 -7.75 -15.48 -1.37
CA LEU A 114 -8.25 -15.55 -2.74
C LEU A 114 -7.56 -14.52 -3.63
N LEU A 115 -7.37 -13.32 -3.13
CA LEU A 115 -6.68 -12.24 -3.86
C LEU A 115 -5.22 -12.60 -4.12
N MET A 116 -4.53 -13.15 -3.14
CA MET A 116 -3.15 -13.63 -3.31
C MET A 116 -3.08 -14.72 -4.39
N LYS A 117 -4.02 -15.66 -4.41
CA LYS A 117 -4.04 -16.74 -5.41
C LYS A 117 -4.09 -16.21 -6.85
N TYR A 118 -4.82 -15.11 -7.09
CA TYR A 118 -5.03 -14.56 -8.44
C TYR A 118 -4.19 -13.31 -8.76
N THR A 119 -3.46 -12.77 -7.78
CA THR A 119 -2.57 -11.64 -8.00
C THR A 119 -1.17 -12.16 -8.32
N PRO A 120 -0.59 -11.84 -9.48
CA PRO A 120 0.77 -12.25 -9.79
C PRO A 120 1.76 -11.58 -8.85
N LYS A 121 2.78 -12.33 -8.42
CA LYS A 121 3.87 -11.82 -7.55
C LYS A 121 4.59 -10.62 -8.18
N SER A 122 4.81 -10.69 -9.48
CA SER A 122 5.32 -9.61 -10.31
C SER A 122 4.69 -9.68 -11.70
N LYS A 123 4.66 -8.57 -12.44
CA LYS A 123 4.14 -8.48 -13.79
C LYS A 123 5.09 -7.65 -14.65
N THR A 124 5.37 -8.12 -15.86
CA THR A 124 6.25 -7.41 -16.80
C THR A 124 5.43 -6.46 -17.70
N PRO A 125 5.82 -5.20 -17.87
CA PRO A 125 6.90 -4.53 -17.13
C PRO A 125 6.57 -4.38 -15.64
N THR A 126 7.58 -4.49 -14.77
CA THR A 126 7.39 -4.34 -13.33
C THR A 126 7.41 -2.86 -12.96
N HIS A 127 6.30 -2.36 -12.45
CA HIS A 127 6.20 -1.00 -11.92
C HIS A 127 6.51 -0.97 -10.41
N SER A 128 6.96 0.19 -9.92
CA SER A 128 7.16 0.40 -8.49
C SER A 128 5.90 0.09 -7.70
N LEU A 129 6.05 -0.63 -6.60
CA LEU A 129 4.98 -0.81 -5.63
C LEU A 129 4.72 0.52 -4.92
N LEU A 130 3.49 0.99 -4.92
CA LEU A 130 3.11 2.20 -4.20
C LEU A 130 2.62 1.83 -2.80
N ILE A 131 3.30 2.38 -1.81
CA ILE A 131 2.94 2.28 -0.39
C ILE A 131 2.40 3.64 0.01
N SER A 132 1.08 3.81 0.01
CA SER A 132 0.44 5.10 0.25
C SER A 132 0.08 5.35 1.72
N ASP A 133 -0.26 4.29 2.44
CA ASP A 133 -0.55 4.31 3.87
C ASP A 133 -0.26 2.95 4.52
N TYR A 134 -0.49 2.84 5.84
CA TYR A 134 -0.26 1.58 6.56
C TYR A 134 -1.13 0.41 6.08
N GLU A 135 -2.26 0.67 5.43
CA GLU A 135 -3.12 -0.37 4.86
C GLU A 135 -2.48 -1.09 3.67
N SER A 136 -1.47 -0.47 3.03
CA SER A 136 -0.70 -1.10 1.94
C SER A 136 0.02 -2.39 2.38
N ARG A 137 0.14 -2.66 3.69
CA ARG A 137 0.57 -3.96 4.24
C ARG A 137 -0.32 -5.14 3.80
N ASN A 138 -1.58 -4.84 3.44
CA ASN A 138 -2.54 -5.84 2.94
C ASN A 138 -2.46 -6.03 1.41
N ASN A 139 -1.57 -5.30 0.72
CA ASN A 139 -1.37 -5.50 -0.70
C ASN A 139 -0.92 -6.94 -0.96
N PRO A 140 -1.62 -7.70 -1.83
CA PRO A 140 -1.26 -9.09 -2.13
C PRO A 140 0.21 -9.28 -2.54
N LYS A 141 0.84 -8.29 -3.19
CA LYS A 141 2.26 -8.34 -3.54
C LYS A 141 3.17 -8.26 -2.31
N VAL A 142 2.82 -7.41 -1.33
CA VAL A 142 3.52 -7.32 -0.04
C VAL A 142 3.40 -8.64 0.69
N LEU A 143 2.20 -9.22 0.74
CA LEU A 143 1.95 -10.50 1.40
C LEU A 143 2.68 -11.65 0.71
N HIS A 144 2.70 -11.70 -0.62
CA HIS A 144 3.49 -12.67 -1.37
C HIS A 144 4.97 -12.57 -1.07
N PHE A 145 5.49 -11.34 -0.99
CA PHE A 145 6.88 -11.11 -0.63
C PHE A 145 7.17 -11.63 0.78
N LYS A 146 6.41 -11.20 1.78
CA LYS A 146 6.56 -11.64 3.18
C LYS A 146 6.48 -13.15 3.31
N HIS A 147 5.50 -13.78 2.68
CA HIS A 147 5.34 -15.23 2.69
C HIS A 147 6.55 -15.95 2.06
N SER A 148 7.06 -15.43 0.94
CA SER A 148 8.26 -15.99 0.30
C SER A 148 9.49 -15.86 1.17
N ILE A 149 9.68 -14.73 1.87
CA ILE A 149 10.77 -14.56 2.83
C ILE A 149 10.64 -15.55 3.99
N GLU A 150 9.45 -15.70 4.55
CA GLU A 150 9.19 -16.66 5.62
C GLU A 150 9.48 -18.12 5.20
N GLU A 151 9.04 -18.50 4.02
CA GLU A 151 9.13 -19.88 3.55
C GLU A 151 10.55 -20.27 3.14
N PHE A 152 11.23 -19.40 2.36
CA PHE A 152 12.49 -19.77 1.70
C PHE A 152 13.73 -19.23 2.38
N ILE A 153 13.62 -18.14 3.15
CA ILE A 153 14.77 -17.43 3.72
C ILE A 153 14.88 -17.64 5.23
N TRP A 154 13.78 -17.64 5.98
CA TRP A 154 13.82 -17.82 7.43
C TRP A 154 14.19 -19.27 7.80
N LYS A 155 15.48 -19.49 7.98
CA LYS A 155 16.09 -20.77 8.39
C LYS A 155 16.81 -20.56 9.70
N PRO A 156 17.17 -21.63 10.44
CA PRO A 156 18.00 -21.53 11.63
C PRO A 156 19.29 -20.78 11.34
N ILE A 157 19.60 -19.78 12.17
CA ILE A 157 20.78 -18.92 12.08
C ILE A 157 21.37 -18.72 13.48
N ASP A 158 22.68 -18.51 13.56
CA ASP A 158 23.33 -18.37 14.86
C ASP A 158 23.22 -16.93 15.39
N LYS A 159 23.34 -15.94 14.52
CA LYS A 159 23.34 -14.52 14.89
C LYS A 159 22.42 -13.71 13.99
N VAL A 160 21.72 -12.75 14.57
CA VAL A 160 20.85 -11.80 13.85
C VAL A 160 21.11 -10.38 14.33
N ILE A 161 21.32 -9.48 13.39
CA ILE A 161 21.32 -8.04 13.62
C ILE A 161 20.14 -7.45 12.87
N LEU A 162 19.16 -6.94 13.60
CA LEU A 162 17.97 -6.29 13.07
C LEU A 162 18.22 -4.79 12.91
N LEU A 163 18.10 -4.30 11.68
CA LEU A 163 18.31 -2.90 11.28
C LEU A 163 17.01 -2.28 10.80
N PRO A 164 16.70 -1.02 11.14
CA PRO A 164 15.54 -0.35 10.56
C PRO A 164 15.74 -0.09 9.07
N ALA A 165 14.74 -0.45 8.26
CA ALA A 165 14.75 -0.24 6.82
C ALA A 165 14.23 1.16 6.48
N ILE A 166 15.12 2.16 6.49
CA ILE A 166 14.78 3.58 6.32
C ILE A 166 15.33 4.22 5.07
N GLU A 167 16.36 3.64 4.45
CA GLU A 167 17.11 4.26 3.37
C GLU A 167 17.45 3.24 2.28
N LYS A 168 17.01 3.50 1.07
CA LYS A 168 17.27 2.64 -0.10
C LYS A 168 18.52 3.09 -0.85
N PRO A 169 19.27 2.16 -1.45
CA PRO A 169 19.10 0.71 -1.37
C PRO A 169 19.56 0.16 -0.01
N TYR A 170 18.72 -0.64 0.64
CA TYR A 170 18.93 -1.09 2.01
C TYR A 170 20.28 -1.74 2.25
N GLY A 171 20.77 -2.58 1.34
CA GLY A 171 22.09 -3.21 1.45
C GLY A 171 23.29 -2.24 1.39
N LYS A 172 23.06 -0.96 1.06
CA LYS A 172 24.06 0.13 1.06
C LYS A 172 23.67 1.26 2.01
N SER A 173 22.63 1.09 2.81
CA SER A 173 22.12 2.10 3.72
C SER A 173 23.19 2.55 4.72
N ALA A 174 23.19 3.84 5.03
CA ALA A 174 24.10 4.43 6.02
C ALA A 174 23.91 3.82 7.42
N ILE A 175 22.73 3.23 7.71
CA ILE A 175 22.49 2.56 8.99
C ILE A 175 23.46 1.40 9.24
N ILE A 176 23.95 0.72 8.20
CA ILE A 176 24.94 -0.35 8.33
C ILE A 176 26.26 0.18 8.89
N LYS A 177 26.64 1.41 8.54
CA LYS A 177 27.85 2.06 9.03
C LYS A 177 27.75 2.47 10.51
N ASN A 178 26.55 2.52 11.05
CA ASN A 178 26.29 2.83 12.46
C ASN A 178 26.29 1.58 13.36
N ILE A 179 26.51 0.39 12.80
CA ILE A 179 26.74 -0.81 13.62
C ILE A 179 28.02 -0.58 14.42
N PRO A 180 27.99 -0.71 15.77
CA PRO A 180 29.17 -0.55 16.60
C PRO A 180 30.32 -1.44 16.13
N MET A 181 31.55 -0.92 16.15
CA MET A 181 32.73 -1.61 15.59
C MET A 181 32.97 -2.97 16.23
N GLU A 182 32.65 -3.09 17.51
CA GLU A 182 32.73 -4.34 18.29
C GLU A 182 31.77 -5.42 17.77
N ILE A 183 30.63 -5.01 17.25
CA ILE A 183 29.61 -5.88 16.65
C ILE A 183 29.97 -6.11 15.18
N ALA A 184 30.30 -5.07 14.44
CA ALA A 184 30.59 -5.11 13.01
C ALA A 184 31.78 -6.03 12.68
N SER A 185 32.84 -6.04 13.52
CA SER A 185 34.04 -6.87 13.33
C SER A 185 33.75 -8.38 13.35
N LYS A 186 32.63 -8.79 13.92
CA LYS A 186 32.17 -10.20 14.08
C LYS A 186 30.90 -10.49 13.31
N THR A 187 30.56 -9.68 12.30
CA THR A 187 29.28 -9.74 11.60
C THR A 187 29.51 -9.99 10.12
N ASN A 188 28.81 -10.98 9.58
CA ASN A 188 28.71 -11.23 8.15
C ASN A 188 27.43 -10.60 7.57
N ILE A 189 27.39 -10.44 6.27
CA ILE A 189 26.20 -9.91 5.60
C ILE A 189 24.96 -10.83 5.80
N ASP A 190 25.19 -12.11 5.99
CA ASP A 190 24.15 -13.11 6.26
C ASP A 190 23.48 -12.93 7.63
N ASP A 191 24.16 -12.24 8.56
CA ASP A 191 23.64 -11.93 9.89
C ASP A 191 22.73 -10.69 9.88
N LEU A 192 22.75 -9.90 8.78
CA LEU A 192 22.05 -8.63 8.69
C LEU A 192 20.63 -8.80 8.15
N TYR A 193 19.67 -8.36 8.93
CA TYR A 193 18.26 -8.33 8.58
C TYR A 193 17.70 -6.93 8.77
N PHE A 194 16.83 -6.51 7.88
CA PHE A 194 16.09 -5.27 8.00
C PHE A 194 14.68 -5.56 8.51
N TYR A 195 14.15 -4.63 9.30
CA TYR A 195 12.74 -4.64 9.70
C TYR A 195 12.04 -3.37 9.23
N HIS A 196 10.82 -3.54 8.71
CA HIS A 196 9.99 -2.47 8.14
C HIS A 196 8.53 -2.70 8.48
N PRO A 197 7.75 -1.66 8.89
CA PRO A 197 6.36 -1.84 9.33
C PRO A 197 5.44 -2.48 8.30
N ILE A 198 5.70 -2.27 7.02
CA ILE A 198 4.88 -2.79 5.91
C ILE A 198 5.52 -4.02 5.27
N LEU A 199 6.81 -3.93 4.93
CA LEU A 199 7.51 -4.99 4.21
C LEU A 199 7.99 -6.14 5.10
N GLY A 200 7.95 -5.98 6.43
CA GLY A 200 8.32 -7.01 7.40
C GLY A 200 9.81 -7.17 7.58
N ILE A 201 10.25 -8.40 7.88
CA ILE A 201 11.65 -8.71 8.17
C ILE A 201 12.27 -9.45 7.00
N PHE A 202 13.37 -8.92 6.47
CA PHE A 202 14.06 -9.48 5.31
C PHE A 202 15.58 -9.34 5.44
N PRO A 203 16.39 -10.31 4.91
CA PRO A 203 17.84 -10.24 4.98
C PRO A 203 18.39 -9.19 4.02
N ALA A 204 19.55 -8.63 4.36
CA ALA A 204 20.27 -7.66 3.53
C ALA A 204 20.56 -8.20 2.11
N LEU A 205 20.79 -9.50 1.99
CA LEU A 205 21.09 -10.19 0.72
C LEU A 205 20.01 -10.02 -0.35
N VAL A 206 18.73 -9.92 0.05
CA VAL A 206 17.62 -9.76 -0.90
C VAL A 206 17.22 -8.31 -1.13
N SER A 207 17.95 -7.35 -0.57
CA SER A 207 17.63 -5.91 -0.65
C SER A 207 17.51 -5.37 -2.09
N ASN A 208 18.11 -6.04 -3.06
CA ASN A 208 18.05 -5.70 -4.49
C ASN A 208 16.93 -6.44 -5.24
N THR A 209 16.03 -7.14 -4.54
CA THR A 209 14.91 -7.83 -5.17
C THR A 209 13.62 -7.02 -5.09
N TYR A 210 12.67 -7.27 -6.01
CA TYR A 210 11.34 -6.69 -5.92
C TYR A 210 10.59 -7.27 -4.71
N PRO A 211 9.85 -6.46 -3.94
CA PRO A 211 9.60 -5.02 -4.09
C PRO A 211 10.62 -4.10 -3.39
N LEU A 212 11.64 -4.63 -2.70
CA LEU A 212 12.53 -3.88 -1.81
C LEU A 212 13.28 -2.74 -2.50
N PHE A 213 13.78 -2.96 -3.71
CA PHE A 213 14.50 -1.92 -4.45
C PHE A 213 13.57 -1.03 -5.28
N GLN A 214 12.31 -1.46 -5.48
CA GLN A 214 11.36 -0.82 -6.41
C GLN A 214 10.00 -0.63 -5.74
N HIS A 215 9.96 0.18 -4.70
CA HIS A 215 8.75 0.71 -4.10
C HIS A 215 8.90 2.22 -3.84
N GLU A 216 7.76 2.89 -3.75
CA GLU A 216 7.66 4.30 -3.40
C GLU A 216 6.78 4.42 -2.16
N GLU A 217 7.25 5.16 -1.18
CA GLU A 217 6.55 5.43 0.07
C GLU A 217 6.77 6.89 0.48
N PRO A 218 5.85 7.52 1.22
CA PRO A 218 6.05 8.87 1.72
C PRO A 218 7.18 8.90 2.76
N GLU A 219 7.98 9.95 2.75
CA GLU A 219 9.05 10.15 3.75
C GLU A 219 8.52 10.20 5.18
N ILE A 220 7.32 10.76 5.36
CA ILE A 220 6.62 10.81 6.64
C ILE A 220 5.34 10.02 6.52
N MET A 221 5.34 8.81 7.05
CA MET A 221 4.15 7.97 7.13
C MET A 221 3.63 7.94 8.57
N GLN A 222 2.35 8.21 8.72
CA GLN A 222 1.67 8.03 10.01
C GLN A 222 1.30 6.56 10.21
N TYR A 223 1.73 5.99 11.31
CA TYR A 223 1.42 4.62 11.69
C TYR A 223 0.43 4.59 12.86
N PRO A 224 -0.55 3.66 12.84
CA PRO A 224 -1.43 3.48 13.98
C PRO A 224 -0.66 2.87 15.16
N GLN A 225 -1.10 3.14 16.39
CA GLN A 225 -0.47 2.57 17.60
C GLN A 225 -0.42 1.02 17.58
N SER A 226 -1.39 0.37 16.96
CA SER A 226 -1.41 -1.09 16.79
C SER A 226 -0.23 -1.63 15.99
N MET A 227 0.39 -0.80 15.15
CA MET A 227 1.53 -1.19 14.30
C MET A 227 2.71 -1.71 15.14
N CYS A 228 3.01 -1.09 16.27
CA CYS A 228 4.08 -1.52 17.15
C CYS A 228 3.90 -2.97 17.62
N MET A 229 2.68 -3.33 18.01
CA MET A 229 2.35 -4.70 18.43
C MET A 229 2.42 -5.70 17.28
N GLU A 230 2.04 -5.27 16.08
CA GLU A 230 2.12 -6.13 14.90
C GLU A 230 3.57 -6.37 14.49
N LEU A 231 4.40 -5.33 14.47
CA LEU A 231 5.82 -5.43 14.18
C LEU A 231 6.53 -6.30 15.24
N LEU A 232 6.19 -6.13 16.53
CA LEU A 232 6.70 -6.98 17.61
C LEU A 232 6.35 -8.45 17.40
N ARG A 233 5.08 -8.76 17.04
CA ARG A 233 4.66 -10.14 16.76
C ARG A 233 5.44 -10.74 15.59
N GLU A 234 5.72 -9.94 14.58
CA GLU A 234 6.50 -10.36 13.42
C GLU A 234 7.96 -10.66 13.80
N VAL A 235 8.58 -9.81 14.63
CA VAL A 235 9.93 -10.06 15.17
C VAL A 235 9.95 -11.31 16.04
N VAL A 236 8.99 -11.50 16.93
CA VAL A 236 8.90 -12.73 17.76
C VAL A 236 8.76 -13.97 16.88
N ARG A 237 7.86 -13.94 15.90
CA ARG A 237 7.68 -15.07 14.95
C ARG A 237 8.96 -15.36 14.16
N PHE A 238 9.69 -14.32 13.74
CA PHE A 238 10.98 -14.48 13.08
C PHE A 238 12.00 -15.16 13.98
N ILE A 239 12.16 -14.71 15.23
CA ILE A 239 13.08 -15.29 16.23
C ILE A 239 12.71 -16.74 16.52
N ASP A 240 11.42 -17.05 16.74
CA ASP A 240 10.94 -18.40 17.02
C ASP A 240 11.24 -19.37 15.87
N ARG A 241 11.19 -18.90 14.64
CA ARG A 241 11.44 -19.71 13.45
C ARG A 241 12.93 -19.90 13.15
N THR A 242 13.72 -18.85 13.32
CA THR A 242 15.16 -18.85 13.00
C THR A 242 16.02 -19.30 14.15
N LYS A 243 15.53 -19.25 15.40
CA LYS A 243 16.15 -19.70 16.65
C LYS A 243 17.60 -19.20 16.81
N PRO A 244 17.87 -17.90 16.66
CA PRO A 244 19.22 -17.39 16.79
C PRO A 244 19.72 -17.50 18.23
N LYS A 245 21.04 -17.74 18.38
CA LYS A 245 21.70 -17.70 19.69
C LYS A 245 21.95 -16.27 20.18
N GLU A 246 22.10 -15.35 19.24
CA GLU A 246 22.34 -13.93 19.50
C GLU A 246 21.42 -13.07 18.63
N VAL A 247 20.69 -12.14 19.26
CA VAL A 247 19.86 -11.15 18.59
C VAL A 247 20.24 -9.77 19.06
N ILE A 248 20.59 -8.90 18.11
CA ILE A 248 20.89 -7.49 18.36
C ILE A 248 19.92 -6.66 17.54
N LEU A 249 19.17 -5.78 18.18
CA LEU A 249 18.33 -4.80 17.51
C LEU A 249 19.02 -3.44 17.53
N LEU A 250 19.20 -2.82 16.38
CA LEU A 250 19.51 -1.39 16.28
C LEU A 250 18.18 -0.63 16.19
N ALA A 251 17.95 0.28 17.13
CA ALA A 251 16.76 1.12 17.17
C ALA A 251 17.12 2.59 17.04
N LEU A 252 16.34 3.33 16.27
CA LEU A 252 16.47 4.77 16.06
C LEU A 252 15.50 5.51 16.98
N GLU A 253 16.00 6.45 17.79
CA GLU A 253 15.16 7.24 18.69
C GLU A 253 14.25 8.22 17.92
N GLU A 254 14.71 8.73 16.79
CA GLU A 254 14.01 9.72 15.97
C GLU A 254 12.87 9.11 15.12
N ILE A 255 12.88 7.80 14.90
CA ILE A 255 11.88 7.09 14.09
C ILE A 255 10.89 6.38 15.01
N GLU A 256 9.66 6.86 15.07
CA GLU A 256 8.63 6.41 16.00
C GLU A 256 8.45 4.89 16.03
N TRP A 257 8.31 4.24 14.87
CA TRP A 257 8.10 2.80 14.81
C TRP A 257 9.35 1.99 15.22
N SER A 258 10.55 2.52 14.96
CA SER A 258 11.81 1.91 15.39
C SER A 258 12.00 2.04 16.90
N ARG A 259 11.76 3.23 17.44
CA ARG A 259 11.78 3.51 18.89
C ARG A 259 10.80 2.63 19.65
N CYS A 260 9.55 2.59 19.20
CA CYS A 260 8.51 1.76 19.79
C CYS A 260 8.91 0.28 19.88
N LEU A 261 9.44 -0.28 18.79
CA LEU A 261 9.92 -1.66 18.77
C LEU A 261 11.09 -1.86 19.74
N GLY A 262 12.05 -0.92 19.76
CA GLY A 262 13.20 -0.95 20.67
C GLY A 262 12.79 -0.95 22.15
N GLU A 263 11.85 -0.10 22.54
CA GLU A 263 11.30 -0.04 23.90
C GLU A 263 10.65 -1.38 24.28
N MET A 264 9.79 -1.94 23.42
CA MET A 264 9.10 -3.20 23.68
C MET A 264 10.07 -4.39 23.82
N LEU A 265 11.14 -4.44 23.01
CA LEU A 265 12.12 -5.53 23.03
C LEU A 265 13.10 -5.38 24.20
N SER A 266 13.44 -4.17 24.63
CA SER A 266 14.24 -3.92 25.83
C SER A 266 13.59 -4.53 27.06
N HIS A 267 12.27 -4.44 27.19
CA HIS A 267 11.52 -5.07 28.27
C HIS A 267 11.55 -6.62 28.23
N ARG A 268 11.84 -7.21 27.06
CA ARG A 268 11.96 -8.68 26.87
C ARG A 268 13.38 -9.20 27.01
N ARG A 269 14.33 -8.39 27.52
CA ARG A 269 15.74 -8.73 27.73
C ARG A 269 16.51 -9.05 26.42
N LEU A 270 16.06 -8.57 25.29
CA LEU A 270 16.84 -8.60 24.05
C LEU A 270 17.85 -7.45 24.04
N HIS A 271 18.98 -7.68 23.40
CA HIS A 271 20.02 -6.67 23.28
C HIS A 271 19.57 -5.57 22.29
N VAL A 272 19.23 -4.40 22.80
CA VAL A 272 18.82 -3.25 21.99
C VAL A 272 19.93 -2.21 22.04
N HIS A 273 20.47 -1.87 20.85
CA HIS A 273 21.43 -0.80 20.69
C HIS A 273 20.73 0.44 20.13
N TRP A 274 20.76 1.54 20.90
CA TRP A 274 20.12 2.78 20.54
C TRP A 274 21.03 3.67 19.72
N ILE A 275 20.55 4.13 18.56
CA ILE A 275 21.22 5.10 17.71
C ILE A 275 20.51 6.44 17.84
N ARG A 276 21.28 7.50 18.12
CA ARG A 276 20.83 8.90 18.26
C ARG A 276 21.43 9.76 17.17
N GLY A 277 20.70 10.81 16.77
CA GLY A 277 21.18 11.79 15.80
C GLY A 277 21.37 11.24 14.39
N PHE A 278 20.69 10.13 14.07
CA PHE A 278 20.70 9.59 12.71
C PHE A 278 19.91 10.55 11.79
N ARG A 279 20.60 11.11 10.81
CA ARG A 279 19.97 11.85 9.71
C ARG A 279 20.05 10.97 8.47
N ALA A 280 18.89 10.51 7.97
CA ALA A 280 18.83 9.93 6.64
C ALA A 280 19.36 10.96 5.63
N SER A 281 20.28 10.54 4.78
CA SER A 281 20.75 11.42 3.70
C SER A 281 19.57 11.64 2.75
N LEU A 282 18.95 12.79 2.83
CA LEU A 282 18.01 13.27 1.84
C LEU A 282 18.77 13.47 0.52
N GLN A 283 18.71 12.50 -0.37
CA GLN A 283 19.15 12.61 -1.76
C GLN A 283 17.96 12.47 -2.70
#